data_a963d79f221419ac820f7907b603e363
#
_entry.id   a963d79f221419ac820f7907b603e363
#
_cell.length_a   1.000
_cell.length_b   1.000
_cell.length_c   1.000
_cell.angle_alpha   90.00
_cell.angle_beta   90.00
_cell.angle_gamma   90.00
#
_symmetry.space_group_name_H-M   'P 1'
#
loop_
_entity.id
_entity.type
_entity.pdbx_description
1 polymer ?
#
loop_
_entity_poly.entity_id
_entity_poly.type
_entity_poly.pdbx_seq_one_letter_code
_entity_poly.pdbx_strand_id
1 'polypeptide(L)'
;ATANMRGYLDEHDTVGEAVAAIFDAYIEHLDATAYTEGCAVASVALDAASTNDTLAAATGRAFHAWTDMLAEALEAEGRPSTVAHNLATLVIATIEGTITMSKGQQSTEPIAAARDALCAVLTADSEPGSDGTPA
;
A
#
# COMPACT_ATOMS: atom_id res chain seq x y z
N ALA A 1 -10.72 5.78 2.71
CA ALA A 1 -9.88 5.71 1.49
C ALA A 1 -9.45 4.28 1.17
N THR A 2 -9.00 3.49 2.13
CA THR A 2 -8.59 2.08 1.92
C THR A 2 -9.74 1.13 1.59
N ALA A 3 -10.99 1.52 1.84
CA ALA A 3 -12.15 0.67 1.56
C ALA A 3 -12.39 0.39 0.07
N ASN A 4 -11.67 1.04 -0.84
CA ASN A 4 -11.86 0.89 -2.28
C ASN A 4 -10.57 0.50 -3.04
N MET A 5 -9.68 -0.27 -2.43
CA MET A 5 -8.46 -0.74 -3.11
C MET A 5 -8.78 -1.47 -4.41
N ARG A 6 -9.84 -2.28 -4.44
CA ARG A 6 -10.32 -2.95 -5.65
C ARG A 6 -10.63 -1.95 -6.76
N GLY A 7 -11.32 -0.85 -6.43
CA GLY A 7 -11.63 0.19 -7.41
C GLY A 7 -10.38 0.80 -8.04
N TYR A 8 -9.36 1.09 -7.24
CA TYR A 8 -8.09 1.58 -7.79
C TYR A 8 -7.42 0.59 -8.71
N LEU A 9 -7.41 -0.70 -8.35
CA LEU A 9 -6.84 -1.75 -9.20
C LEU A 9 -7.62 -1.95 -10.50
N ASP A 10 -8.93 -1.80 -10.46
CA ASP A 10 -9.80 -1.95 -11.64
C ASP A 10 -9.73 -0.73 -12.58
N GLU A 11 -9.45 0.46 -12.06
CA GLU A 11 -9.42 1.73 -12.81
C GLU A 11 -8.06 2.02 -13.47
N HIS A 12 -7.00 1.30 -13.13
CA HIS A 12 -5.65 1.55 -13.64
C HIS A 12 -5.08 0.33 -14.36
N ASP A 13 -4.25 0.58 -15.36
CA ASP A 13 -3.68 -0.47 -16.20
C ASP A 13 -2.61 -1.29 -15.49
N THR A 14 -1.91 -0.69 -14.52
CA THR A 14 -0.85 -1.36 -13.75
C THR A 14 -1.04 -1.19 -12.24
N VAL A 15 -0.50 -2.14 -11.49
CA VAL A 15 -0.49 -2.04 -10.01
C VAL A 15 0.28 -0.81 -9.55
N GLY A 16 1.37 -0.46 -10.23
CA GLY A 16 2.14 0.75 -9.91
C GLY A 16 1.30 2.03 -10.00
N GLU A 17 0.49 2.17 -11.07
CA GLU A 17 -0.42 3.30 -11.24
C GLU A 17 -1.53 3.32 -10.18
N ALA A 18 -2.12 2.17 -9.88
CA ALA A 18 -3.12 2.04 -8.82
C ALA A 18 -2.56 2.41 -7.45
N VAL A 19 -1.36 1.95 -7.14
CA VAL A 19 -0.66 2.27 -5.88
C VAL A 19 -0.36 3.76 -5.79
N ALA A 20 0.15 4.38 -6.88
CA ALA A 20 0.37 5.83 -6.92
C ALA A 20 -0.91 6.61 -6.62
N ALA A 21 -2.03 6.23 -7.23
CA ALA A 21 -3.33 6.86 -7.01
C ALA A 21 -3.82 6.70 -5.56
N ILE A 22 -3.56 5.56 -4.91
CA ILE A 22 -3.88 5.35 -3.49
C ILE A 22 -3.07 6.32 -2.61
N PHE A 23 -1.76 6.47 -2.86
CA PHE A 23 -0.92 7.42 -2.12
C PHE A 23 -1.41 8.86 -2.32
N ASP A 24 -1.75 9.26 -3.55
CA ASP A 24 -2.29 10.58 -3.85
C ASP A 24 -3.61 10.85 -3.12
N ALA A 25 -4.49 9.86 -3.04
CA ALA A 25 -5.74 9.96 -2.28
C ALA A 25 -5.49 10.17 -0.78
N TYR A 26 -4.45 9.56 -0.21
CA TYR A 26 -4.06 9.81 1.19
C TYR A 26 -3.46 11.19 1.40
N ILE A 27 -2.68 11.71 0.45
CA ILE A 27 -2.17 13.08 0.49
C ILE A 27 -3.35 14.07 0.57
N GLU A 28 -4.30 13.94 -0.35
CA GLU A 28 -5.50 14.78 -0.37
C GLU A 28 -6.33 14.67 0.92
N HIS A 29 -6.49 13.45 1.42
CA HIS A 29 -7.28 13.21 2.63
C HIS A 29 -6.62 13.81 3.88
N LEU A 30 -5.31 13.66 4.05
CA LEU A 30 -4.60 14.23 5.18
C LEU A 30 -4.61 15.76 5.15
N ASP A 31 -4.43 16.36 3.98
CA ASP A 31 -4.53 17.81 3.84
C ASP A 31 -5.95 18.31 4.14
N ALA A 32 -6.98 17.63 3.63
CA ALA A 32 -8.38 17.99 3.85
C ALA A 32 -8.82 17.87 5.32
N THR A 33 -8.23 16.93 6.06
CA THR A 33 -8.54 16.68 7.48
C THR A 33 -7.56 17.32 8.46
N ALA A 34 -6.65 18.15 7.97
CA ALA A 34 -5.57 18.76 8.77
C ALA A 34 -4.84 17.71 9.63
N TYR A 35 -4.53 16.53 9.04
CA TYR A 35 -3.83 15.40 9.65
C TYR A 35 -4.55 14.78 10.87
N THR A 36 -5.82 15.06 11.08
CA THR A 36 -6.59 14.47 12.19
C THR A 36 -7.01 13.03 11.92
N GLU A 37 -7.27 12.70 10.66
CA GLU A 37 -7.68 11.36 10.25
C GLU A 37 -6.51 10.57 9.64
N GLY A 38 -6.67 9.25 9.58
CA GLY A 38 -5.70 8.33 9.00
C GLY A 38 -6.38 7.01 8.65
N CYS A 39 -5.65 5.91 8.72
CA CYS A 39 -6.22 4.58 8.51
C CYS A 39 -6.92 4.09 9.80
N ALA A 40 -8.23 3.90 9.73
CA ALA A 40 -9.01 3.41 10.88
C ALA A 40 -8.57 2.00 11.32
N VAL A 41 -8.22 1.12 10.37
CA VAL A 41 -7.76 -0.25 10.67
C VAL A 41 -6.43 -0.22 11.43
N ALA A 42 -5.47 0.58 10.96
CA ALA A 42 -4.18 0.72 11.64
C ALA A 42 -4.35 1.31 13.04
N SER A 43 -5.21 2.31 13.21
CA SER A 43 -5.50 2.90 14.53
C SER A 43 -6.04 1.86 15.50
N VAL A 44 -7.01 1.06 15.07
CA VAL A 44 -7.56 -0.02 15.91
C VAL A 44 -6.52 -1.09 16.21
N ALA A 45 -5.69 -1.46 15.23
CA ALA A 45 -4.62 -2.44 15.43
C ALA A 45 -3.61 -1.98 16.48
N LEU A 46 -3.23 -0.71 16.46
CA LEU A 46 -2.28 -0.14 17.42
C LEU A 46 -2.87 0.03 18.82
N ASP A 47 -4.12 0.49 18.90
CA ASP A 47 -4.72 0.89 20.20
C ASP A 47 -5.39 -0.25 20.93
N ALA A 48 -5.98 -1.21 20.22
CA ALA A 48 -6.90 -2.17 20.81
C ALA A 48 -6.55 -3.64 20.56
N ALA A 49 -5.76 -3.98 19.54
CA ALA A 49 -5.51 -5.39 19.19
C ALA A 49 -4.79 -6.18 20.30
N SER A 50 -3.92 -5.53 21.08
CA SER A 50 -3.20 -6.17 22.18
C SER A 50 -4.08 -6.50 23.38
N THR A 51 -5.28 -5.91 23.50
CA THR A 51 -6.19 -6.05 24.64
C THR A 51 -7.56 -6.59 24.25
N ASN A 52 -7.84 -6.77 22.96
CA ASN A 52 -9.13 -7.23 22.46
C ASN A 52 -8.94 -8.18 21.28
N ASP A 53 -9.16 -9.47 21.51
CA ASP A 53 -8.96 -10.53 20.52
C ASP A 53 -9.91 -10.41 19.31
N THR A 54 -11.11 -9.90 19.50
CA THR A 54 -12.08 -9.68 18.42
C THR A 54 -11.58 -8.57 17.47
N LEU A 55 -11.07 -7.48 18.00
CA LEU A 55 -10.50 -6.39 17.22
C LEU A 55 -9.18 -6.80 16.56
N ALA A 56 -8.33 -7.57 17.24
CA ALA A 56 -7.13 -8.14 16.65
C ALA A 56 -7.45 -9.01 15.43
N ALA A 57 -8.43 -9.91 15.56
CA ALA A 57 -8.88 -10.76 14.46
C ALA A 57 -9.45 -9.94 13.28
N ALA A 58 -10.25 -8.91 13.56
CA ALA A 58 -10.87 -8.06 12.54
C ALA A 58 -9.81 -7.24 11.76
N THR A 59 -8.86 -6.63 12.45
CA THR A 59 -7.78 -5.88 11.81
C THR A 59 -6.84 -6.79 11.02
N GLY A 60 -6.53 -7.97 11.55
CA GLY A 60 -5.74 -8.99 10.84
C GLY A 60 -6.40 -9.42 9.53
N ARG A 61 -7.71 -9.69 9.55
CA ARG A 61 -8.46 -10.02 8.33
C ARG A 61 -8.44 -8.89 7.29
N ALA A 62 -8.56 -7.64 7.73
CA ALA A 62 -8.51 -6.49 6.82
C ALA A 62 -7.14 -6.36 6.15
N PHE A 63 -6.05 -6.44 6.91
CA PHE A 63 -4.70 -6.41 6.35
C PHE A 63 -4.42 -7.59 5.41
N HIS A 64 -4.84 -8.80 5.76
CA HIS A 64 -4.73 -9.96 4.87
C HIS A 64 -5.50 -9.75 3.58
N ALA A 65 -6.74 -9.26 3.64
CA ALA A 65 -7.55 -9.02 2.45
C ALA A 65 -6.89 -8.02 1.49
N TRP A 66 -6.32 -6.94 2.00
CA TRP A 66 -5.60 -5.96 1.18
C TRP A 66 -4.31 -6.52 0.58
N THR A 67 -3.54 -7.25 1.39
CA THR A 67 -2.31 -7.89 0.92
C THR A 67 -2.59 -8.92 -0.17
N ASP A 68 -3.58 -9.78 0.03
CA ASP A 68 -3.97 -10.80 -0.95
C ASP A 68 -4.45 -10.17 -2.26
N MET A 69 -5.27 -9.13 -2.18
CA MET A 69 -5.77 -8.41 -3.36
C MET A 69 -4.65 -7.80 -4.21
N LEU A 70 -3.66 -7.17 -3.57
CA LEU A 70 -2.48 -6.63 -4.25
C LEU A 70 -1.59 -7.73 -4.80
N ALA A 71 -1.38 -8.82 -4.05
CA ALA A 71 -0.58 -9.95 -4.50
C ALA A 71 -1.19 -10.61 -5.74
N GLU A 72 -2.51 -10.84 -5.75
CA GLU A 72 -3.21 -11.38 -6.93
C GLU A 72 -3.01 -10.47 -8.17
N ALA A 73 -3.12 -9.15 -8.01
CA ALA A 73 -2.91 -8.20 -9.10
C ALA A 73 -1.46 -8.22 -9.60
N LEU A 74 -0.48 -8.31 -8.70
CA LEU A 74 0.94 -8.42 -9.05
C LEU A 74 1.27 -9.74 -9.74
N GLU A 75 0.66 -10.85 -9.32
CA GLU A 75 0.77 -12.15 -9.99
C GLU A 75 0.19 -12.09 -11.41
N ALA A 76 -0.94 -11.41 -11.59
CA ALA A 76 -1.54 -11.20 -12.91
C ALA A 76 -0.62 -10.38 -13.85
N GLU A 77 0.26 -9.54 -13.32
CA GLU A 77 1.31 -8.86 -14.08
C GLU A 77 2.55 -9.74 -14.35
N GLY A 78 2.55 -10.98 -13.90
CA GLY A 78 3.60 -11.97 -14.17
C GLY A 78 4.64 -12.15 -13.06
N ARG A 79 4.47 -11.54 -11.90
CA ARG A 79 5.39 -11.75 -10.78
C ARG A 79 5.20 -13.11 -10.14
N PRO A 80 6.28 -13.79 -9.72
CA PRO A 80 6.19 -15.01 -8.93
C PRO A 80 5.41 -14.77 -7.64
N SER A 81 4.64 -15.74 -7.18
CA SER A 81 3.73 -15.64 -6.03
C SER A 81 4.40 -15.11 -4.76
N THR A 82 5.59 -15.61 -4.43
CA THR A 82 6.35 -15.15 -3.26
C THR A 82 6.77 -13.68 -3.38
N VAL A 83 7.23 -13.26 -4.55
CA VAL A 83 7.63 -11.87 -4.82
C VAL A 83 6.41 -10.96 -4.77
N ALA A 84 5.30 -11.36 -5.39
CA ALA A 84 4.04 -10.62 -5.38
C ALA A 84 3.53 -10.39 -3.95
N HIS A 85 3.56 -11.42 -3.11
CA HIS A 85 3.12 -11.32 -1.72
C HIS A 85 4.03 -10.40 -0.89
N ASN A 86 5.34 -10.50 -1.06
CA ASN A 86 6.30 -9.64 -0.36
C ASN A 86 6.14 -8.18 -0.78
N LEU A 87 5.96 -7.90 -2.07
CA LEU A 87 5.71 -6.55 -2.57
C LEU A 87 4.37 -6.01 -2.06
N ALA A 88 3.32 -6.81 -2.05
CA ALA A 88 2.03 -6.42 -1.50
C ALA A 88 2.14 -6.02 -0.02
N THR A 89 2.86 -6.80 0.77
CA THR A 89 3.14 -6.48 2.18
C THR A 89 3.91 -5.17 2.31
N LEU A 90 4.93 -4.96 1.46
CA LEU A 90 5.70 -3.71 1.45
C LEU A 90 4.82 -2.50 1.12
N VAL A 91 3.91 -2.62 0.15
CA VAL A 91 2.97 -1.54 -0.21
C VAL A 91 2.12 -1.15 1.00
N ILE A 92 1.47 -2.12 1.64
CA ILE A 92 0.60 -1.86 2.80
C ILE A 92 1.41 -1.26 3.96
N ALA A 93 2.55 -1.84 4.30
CA ALA A 93 3.42 -1.33 5.36
C ALA A 93 3.90 0.10 5.08
N THR A 94 4.22 0.42 3.84
CA THR A 94 4.66 1.75 3.42
C THR A 94 3.53 2.77 3.52
N ILE A 95 2.31 2.44 3.09
CA ILE A 95 1.13 3.30 3.26
C ILE A 95 0.93 3.63 4.74
N GLU A 96 0.84 2.63 5.60
CA GLU A 96 0.55 2.83 7.02
C GLU A 96 1.67 3.58 7.75
N GLY A 97 2.92 3.25 7.44
CA GLY A 97 4.09 3.94 8.01
C GLY A 97 4.16 5.40 7.60
N THR A 98 3.92 5.71 6.33
CA THR A 98 3.97 7.10 5.83
C THR A 98 2.81 7.96 6.30
N ILE A 99 1.61 7.38 6.46
CA ILE A 99 0.49 8.08 7.12
C ILE A 99 0.90 8.49 8.54
N THR A 100 1.48 7.56 9.29
CA THR A 100 1.95 7.84 10.66
C THR A 100 3.01 8.93 10.69
N MET A 101 4.01 8.85 9.80
CA MET A 101 5.06 9.87 9.69
C MET A 101 4.49 11.24 9.32
N SER A 102 3.56 11.28 8.36
CA SER A 102 2.93 12.51 7.89
C SER A 102 2.10 13.18 8.99
N LYS A 103 1.40 12.42 9.78
CA LYS A 103 0.67 12.94 10.96
C LYS A 103 1.64 13.50 12.00
N GLY A 104 2.71 12.79 12.30
CA GLY A 104 3.73 13.27 13.26
C GLY A 104 4.47 14.52 12.79
N GLN A 105 4.77 14.61 11.51
CA GLN A 105 5.49 15.74 10.90
C GLN A 105 4.57 16.89 10.46
N GLN A 106 3.26 16.68 10.44
CA GLN A 106 2.26 17.63 9.89
C GLN A 106 2.61 18.03 8.44
N SER A 107 2.97 17.03 7.62
CA SER A 107 3.43 17.19 6.24
C SER A 107 3.09 15.95 5.43
N THR A 108 2.71 16.12 4.18
CA THR A 108 2.49 15.02 3.23
C THR A 108 3.77 14.58 2.50
N GLU A 109 4.90 15.22 2.78
CA GLU A 109 6.19 14.91 2.16
C GLU A 109 6.61 13.43 2.32
N PRO A 110 6.46 12.78 3.51
CA PRO A 110 6.77 11.36 3.65
C PRO A 110 5.97 10.45 2.70
N ILE A 111 4.69 10.73 2.50
CA ILE A 111 3.84 9.97 1.57
C ILE A 111 4.31 10.16 0.13
N ALA A 112 4.57 11.39 -0.28
CA ALA A 112 5.03 11.69 -1.64
C ALA A 112 6.39 11.03 -1.95
N ALA A 113 7.34 11.10 -1.03
CA ALA A 113 8.65 10.48 -1.18
C ALA A 113 8.56 8.95 -1.28
N ALA A 114 7.76 8.33 -0.43
CA ALA A 114 7.57 6.87 -0.44
C ALA A 114 6.81 6.40 -1.68
N ARG A 115 5.80 7.15 -2.13
CA ARG A 115 5.11 6.89 -3.39
C ARG A 115 6.11 6.79 -4.54
N ASP A 116 6.95 7.79 -4.72
CA ASP A 116 7.89 7.85 -5.83
C ASP A 116 8.90 6.70 -5.78
N ALA A 117 9.44 6.40 -4.62
CA ALA A 117 10.38 5.29 -4.43
C ALA A 117 9.73 3.92 -4.67
N LEU A 118 8.54 3.69 -4.12
CA LEU A 118 7.84 2.42 -4.26
C LEU A 118 7.35 2.17 -5.68
N CYS A 119 6.84 3.21 -6.37
CA CYS A 119 6.43 3.10 -7.76
C CYS A 119 7.61 2.79 -8.68
N ALA A 120 8.81 3.30 -8.41
CA ALA A 120 10.02 2.93 -9.12
C ALA A 120 10.35 1.43 -8.96
N VAL A 121 10.22 0.88 -7.75
CA VAL A 121 10.39 -0.56 -7.49
C VAL A 121 9.37 -1.38 -8.25
N LEU A 122 8.09 -1.02 -8.19
CA LEU A 122 7.01 -1.73 -8.88
C LEU A 122 7.16 -1.71 -10.40
N THR A 123 7.66 -0.63 -10.97
CA THR A 123 7.91 -0.49 -12.42
C THR A 123 9.14 -1.28 -12.86
N ALA A 124 10.25 -1.24 -12.12
CA ALA A 124 11.49 -1.95 -12.44
C ALA A 124 11.29 -3.47 -12.49
N ASP A 125 10.50 -4.04 -11.57
CA ASP A 125 10.20 -5.47 -11.52
C ASP A 125 9.26 -5.95 -12.64
N SER A 126 8.56 -5.04 -13.32
CA SER A 126 7.64 -5.36 -14.41
C SER A 126 8.32 -5.38 -15.79
N GLU A 127 9.55 -4.88 -15.91
CA GLU A 127 10.29 -5.01 -17.15
C GLU A 127 10.72 -6.47 -17.37
N PRO A 128 10.47 -7.06 -18.56
CA PRO A 128 11.00 -8.37 -18.88
C PRO A 128 12.52 -8.27 -18.78
N GLY A 129 13.10 -9.15 -17.94
CA GLY A 129 14.52 -9.16 -17.69
C GLY A 129 15.27 -9.04 -19.02
N SER A 130 16.21 -8.11 -19.11
CA SER A 130 17.16 -8.09 -20.20
C SER A 130 17.82 -9.46 -20.18
N ASP A 131 17.52 -10.29 -21.18
CA ASP A 131 18.25 -11.51 -21.41
C ASP A 131 19.74 -11.16 -21.45
N GLY A 132 20.40 -11.39 -20.36
CA GLY A 132 21.86 -11.40 -20.31
C GLY A 132 22.37 -12.57 -21.13
N THR A 133 22.24 -12.48 -22.44
CA THR A 133 22.96 -13.35 -23.34
C THR A 133 24.37 -12.77 -23.41
N PRO A 134 25.36 -13.42 -22.77
CA PRO A 134 26.74 -13.01 -23.02
C PRO A 134 27.04 -13.28 -24.48
N ALA A 135 27.51 -12.25 -25.12
CA ALA A 135 28.05 -12.38 -26.47
C ALA A 135 29.27 -13.31 -26.51
#